data_cb9dbf107b0763cbc1903930fc95b6bf
#
_entry.id   cb9dbf107b0763cbc1903930fc95b6bf
#
_cell.length_a   1.000
_cell.length_b   1.000
_cell.length_c   1.000
_cell.angle_alpha   90.00
_cell.angle_beta   90.00
_cell.angle_gamma   90.00
#
_symmetry.space_group_name_H-M   'P 1'
#
loop_
_entity.id
_entity.type
_entity.pdbx_description
1 polymer ?
#
loop_
_entity_poly.entity_id
_entity_poly.type
_entity_poly.pdbx_seq_one_letter_code
_entity_poly.pdbx_strand_id
1 'polypeptide(L)'
;VDTEAYKQLRRVEDNHWWYRAAREQAGRLIDRFWPSRPRPTRVLDAGCGTGGTTAWLARYGSVIGIDPHPDALLATSARGVPVVRASADALPFRDGSFDLVTSLDVIYHARVQSPQASLREMRRVTRAGGRLLLRVPALPILEGPHDRFVHGVRRFRLGELRRELRLAGWRAGWAGYVNALLFLPTLIARRLLPSSAGGDLDRTARFGSVFLGMQQLETRLLGRVPLPIGTSLLALMENPPHPGSPE
;
A
#
# COMPACT_ATOMS: atom_id res chain seq x y z
N VAL A 1 -5.73 -12.82 -6.54
CA VAL A 1 -4.86 -12.59 -7.71
C VAL A 1 -4.47 -13.95 -8.25
N ASP A 2 -4.54 -14.16 -9.56
CA ASP A 2 -4.20 -15.43 -10.22
C ASP A 2 -2.70 -15.46 -10.56
N THR A 3 -2.15 -16.66 -10.77
CA THR A 3 -0.75 -16.88 -11.16
C THR A 3 -0.34 -15.98 -12.35
N GLU A 4 -1.22 -15.81 -13.34
CA GLU A 4 -0.93 -14.98 -14.52
C GLU A 4 -0.81 -13.48 -14.16
N ALA A 5 -1.64 -12.98 -13.24
CA ALA A 5 -1.55 -11.60 -12.77
C ALA A 5 -0.24 -11.35 -11.99
N TYR A 6 0.25 -12.32 -11.21
CA TYR A 6 1.57 -12.22 -10.58
C TYR A 6 2.72 -12.20 -11.60
N LYS A 7 2.64 -13.00 -12.66
CA LYS A 7 3.64 -12.96 -13.75
C LYS A 7 3.65 -11.61 -14.47
N GLN A 8 2.48 -11.06 -14.76
CA GLN A 8 2.38 -9.73 -15.36
C GLN A 8 2.92 -8.65 -14.42
N LEU A 9 2.53 -8.68 -13.14
CA LEU A 9 3.01 -7.76 -12.12
C LEU A 9 4.55 -7.76 -12.06
N ARG A 10 5.17 -8.95 -11.97
CA ARG A 10 6.63 -9.09 -11.90
C ARG A 10 7.36 -8.46 -13.08
N ARG A 11 6.77 -8.49 -14.29
CA ARG A 11 7.37 -7.90 -15.50
C ARG A 11 7.40 -6.38 -15.48
N VAL A 12 6.41 -5.76 -14.82
CA VAL A 12 6.21 -4.31 -14.92
C VAL A 12 6.52 -3.53 -13.64
N GLU A 13 6.41 -4.14 -12.46
CA GLU A 13 6.44 -3.43 -11.17
C GLU A 13 7.72 -2.62 -10.89
N ASP A 14 8.86 -3.06 -11.44
CA ASP A 14 10.12 -2.36 -11.19
C ASP A 14 10.20 -1.04 -11.95
N ASN A 15 9.72 -1.02 -13.20
CA ASN A 15 9.93 0.08 -14.14
C ASN A 15 8.67 0.88 -14.45
N HIS A 16 7.49 0.32 -14.24
CA HIS A 16 6.24 0.99 -14.57
C HIS A 16 6.04 2.25 -13.69
N TRP A 17 5.67 3.36 -14.32
CA TRP A 17 5.51 4.67 -13.70
C TRP A 17 4.62 4.64 -12.44
N TRP A 18 3.56 3.83 -12.43
CA TRP A 18 2.61 3.71 -11.31
C TRP A 18 3.27 3.21 -10.02
N TYR A 19 4.04 2.10 -10.10
CA TYR A 19 4.73 1.53 -8.95
C TYR A 19 5.88 2.41 -8.47
N ARG A 20 6.58 3.07 -9.42
CA ARG A 20 7.62 4.05 -9.08
C ARG A 20 7.03 5.23 -8.31
N ALA A 21 5.96 5.83 -8.81
CA ALA A 21 5.25 6.93 -8.15
C ALA A 21 4.73 6.50 -6.76
N ALA A 22 4.16 5.30 -6.64
CA ALA A 22 3.69 4.76 -5.37
C ALA A 22 4.82 4.64 -4.33
N ARG A 23 6.00 4.14 -4.73
CA ARG A 23 7.17 4.06 -3.86
C ARG A 23 7.70 5.45 -3.45
N GLU A 24 7.73 6.40 -4.39
CA GLU A 24 8.14 7.78 -4.11
C GLU A 24 7.18 8.46 -3.11
N GLN A 25 5.88 8.29 -3.27
CA GLN A 25 4.86 8.81 -2.35
C GLN A 25 5.01 8.18 -0.95
N ALA A 26 5.17 6.86 -0.88
CA ALA A 26 5.41 6.11 0.35
C ALA A 26 6.67 6.61 1.07
N GLY A 27 7.78 6.72 0.35
CA GLY A 27 9.04 7.24 0.88
C GLY A 27 8.92 8.66 1.40
N ARG A 28 8.29 9.53 0.62
CA ARG A 28 8.06 10.93 1.02
C ARG A 28 7.28 11.03 2.33
N LEU A 29 6.29 10.17 2.50
CA LEU A 29 5.47 10.16 3.71
C LEU A 29 6.27 9.69 4.93
N ILE A 30 7.00 8.58 4.78
CA ILE A 30 7.89 8.05 5.84
C ILE A 30 8.92 9.10 6.24
N ASP A 31 9.64 9.67 5.29
CA ASP A 31 10.73 10.61 5.58
C ASP A 31 10.24 11.91 6.19
N ARG A 32 9.04 12.37 5.82
CA ARG A 32 8.45 13.60 6.34
C ARG A 32 7.87 13.46 7.74
N PHE A 33 7.12 12.38 7.99
CA PHE A 33 6.32 12.23 9.21
C PHE A 33 6.94 11.27 10.22
N TRP A 34 8.05 10.61 9.86
CA TRP A 34 8.78 9.73 10.77
C TRP A 34 10.30 9.84 10.58
N PRO A 35 10.87 11.05 10.67
CA PRO A 35 12.32 11.28 10.52
C PRO A 35 13.16 10.60 11.59
N SER A 36 12.61 10.45 12.82
CA SER A 36 13.25 9.83 13.98
C SER A 36 13.11 8.31 14.07
N ARG A 37 12.79 7.64 12.95
CA ARG A 37 12.69 6.17 12.92
C ARG A 37 13.99 5.49 13.36
N PRO A 38 13.92 4.31 14.01
CA PRO A 38 15.13 3.54 14.34
C PRO A 38 15.89 3.15 13.07
N ARG A 39 17.20 2.99 13.19
CA ARG A 39 18.07 2.57 12.09
C ARG A 39 19.02 1.48 12.57
N PRO A 40 18.94 0.25 12.02
CA PRO A 40 17.99 -0.19 10.98
C PRO A 40 16.56 -0.31 11.49
N THR A 41 15.59 -0.05 10.60
CA THR A 41 14.16 -0.26 10.87
C THR A 41 13.79 -1.73 10.60
N ARG A 42 13.01 -2.36 11.48
CA ARG A 42 12.43 -3.68 11.23
C ARG A 42 11.10 -3.50 10.51
N VAL A 43 11.01 -3.99 9.28
CA VAL A 43 9.86 -3.76 8.39
C VAL A 43 9.14 -5.07 8.11
N LEU A 44 7.82 -5.07 8.24
CA LEU A 44 6.94 -6.10 7.70
C LEU A 44 6.19 -5.54 6.49
N ASP A 45 6.25 -6.24 5.37
CA ASP A 45 5.41 -5.94 4.21
C ASP A 45 4.27 -6.97 4.12
N ALA A 46 3.08 -6.55 4.57
CA ALA A 46 1.90 -7.40 4.65
C ALA A 46 1.14 -7.38 3.32
N GLY A 47 1.35 -8.43 2.51
CA GLY A 47 0.91 -8.54 1.12
C GLY A 47 2.03 -8.14 0.16
N CYS A 48 3.18 -8.80 0.26
CA CYS A 48 4.39 -8.45 -0.49
C CYS A 48 4.29 -8.66 -2.02
N GLY A 49 3.31 -9.43 -2.48
CA GLY A 49 3.13 -9.73 -3.90
C GLY A 49 4.40 -10.29 -4.52
N THR A 50 4.87 -9.70 -5.62
CA THR A 50 6.09 -10.12 -6.33
C THR A 50 7.36 -9.42 -5.85
N GLY A 51 7.27 -8.63 -4.78
CA GLY A 51 8.39 -8.17 -3.98
C GLY A 51 9.09 -6.89 -4.48
N GLY A 52 8.60 -6.23 -5.51
CA GLY A 52 9.25 -5.01 -6.01
C GLY A 52 9.24 -3.88 -4.98
N THR A 53 8.13 -3.69 -4.28
CA THR A 53 8.05 -2.71 -3.19
C THR A 53 8.76 -3.22 -1.93
N THR A 54 8.66 -4.51 -1.63
CA THR A 54 9.34 -5.13 -0.49
C THR A 54 10.86 -4.96 -0.59
N ALA A 55 11.44 -5.24 -1.75
CA ALA A 55 12.87 -5.01 -2.00
C ALA A 55 13.25 -3.52 -1.89
N TRP A 56 12.37 -2.61 -2.36
CA TRP A 56 12.58 -1.18 -2.19
C TRP A 56 12.55 -0.74 -0.72
N LEU A 57 11.74 -1.37 0.13
CA LEU A 57 11.67 -1.10 1.57
C LEU A 57 12.97 -1.46 2.31
N ALA A 58 13.83 -2.33 1.76
CA ALA A 58 15.13 -2.67 2.34
C ALA A 58 16.07 -1.47 2.55
N ARG A 59 15.81 -0.34 1.89
CA ARG A 59 16.52 0.94 2.15
C ARG A 59 16.33 1.48 3.58
N TYR A 60 15.28 1.04 4.27
CA TYR A 60 15.00 1.47 5.63
C TYR A 60 15.58 0.52 6.68
N GLY A 61 15.86 -0.74 6.33
CA GLY A 61 16.42 -1.73 7.23
C GLY A 61 16.10 -3.17 6.83
N SER A 62 15.93 -4.04 7.81
CA SER A 62 15.58 -5.44 7.57
C SER A 62 14.09 -5.59 7.25
N VAL A 63 13.78 -6.29 6.17
CA VAL A 63 12.41 -6.48 5.68
C VAL A 63 12.05 -7.95 5.66
N ILE A 64 10.82 -8.27 6.06
CA ILE A 64 10.19 -9.57 5.86
C ILE A 64 8.89 -9.32 5.07
N GLY A 65 8.68 -10.11 4.01
CA GLY A 65 7.43 -10.09 3.24
C GLY A 65 6.49 -11.22 3.66
N ILE A 66 5.18 -10.95 3.67
CA ILE A 66 4.17 -12.02 3.75
C ILE A 66 3.20 -11.94 2.58
N ASP A 67 2.76 -13.09 2.11
CA ASP A 67 1.67 -13.23 1.15
C ASP A 67 1.04 -14.62 1.31
N PRO A 68 -0.28 -14.82 1.11
CA PRO A 68 -0.87 -16.15 1.14
C PRO A 68 -0.56 -16.97 -0.12
N HIS A 69 -0.14 -16.35 -1.22
CA HIS A 69 0.06 -17.00 -2.50
C HIS A 69 1.50 -17.50 -2.70
N PRO A 70 1.72 -18.78 -3.04
CA PRO A 70 3.07 -19.33 -3.19
C PRO A 70 3.88 -18.65 -4.31
N ASP A 71 3.28 -18.30 -5.43
CA ASP A 71 3.99 -17.64 -6.56
C ASP A 71 4.49 -16.25 -6.18
N ALA A 72 3.74 -15.51 -5.34
CA ALA A 72 4.17 -14.25 -4.78
C ALA A 72 5.44 -14.43 -3.92
N LEU A 73 5.41 -15.41 -3.03
CA LEU A 73 6.54 -15.72 -2.14
C LEU A 73 7.78 -16.14 -2.91
N LEU A 74 7.62 -17.02 -3.93
CA LEU A 74 8.73 -17.41 -4.80
C LEU A 74 9.34 -16.20 -5.52
N ALA A 75 8.50 -15.31 -6.05
CA ALA A 75 8.95 -14.11 -6.73
C ALA A 75 9.70 -13.15 -5.80
N THR A 76 9.20 -12.95 -4.59
CA THR A 76 9.81 -12.07 -3.57
C THR A 76 11.09 -12.68 -3.02
N SER A 77 11.12 -13.97 -2.72
CA SER A 77 12.32 -14.69 -2.27
C SER A 77 13.45 -14.63 -3.31
N ALA A 78 13.13 -14.72 -4.60
CA ALA A 78 14.09 -14.57 -5.69
C ALA A 78 14.73 -13.15 -5.76
N ARG A 79 14.21 -12.17 -5.00
CA ARG A 79 14.82 -10.84 -4.82
C ARG A 79 15.72 -10.76 -3.58
N GLY A 80 15.96 -11.89 -2.90
CA GLY A 80 16.77 -11.95 -1.68
C GLY A 80 16.06 -11.47 -0.42
N VAL A 81 14.73 -11.34 -0.45
CA VAL A 81 13.93 -10.92 0.71
C VAL A 81 13.37 -12.14 1.44
N PRO A 82 13.55 -12.25 2.77
CA PRO A 82 12.89 -13.27 3.57
C PRO A 82 11.37 -13.18 3.47
N VAL A 83 10.71 -14.32 3.33
CA VAL A 83 9.26 -14.39 3.17
C VAL A 83 8.63 -15.44 4.09
N VAL A 84 7.40 -15.18 4.51
CA VAL A 84 6.59 -16.13 5.29
C VAL A 84 5.20 -16.24 4.64
N ARG A 85 4.69 -17.45 4.50
CA ARG A 85 3.33 -17.67 3.99
C ARG A 85 2.33 -17.38 5.07
N ALA A 86 1.58 -16.29 4.94
CA ALA A 86 0.57 -15.89 5.91
C ALA A 86 -0.50 -14.98 5.28
N SER A 87 -1.66 -14.90 5.94
CA SER A 87 -2.68 -13.89 5.65
C SER A 87 -2.44 -12.64 6.49
N ALA A 88 -2.81 -11.47 5.96
CA ALA A 88 -2.81 -10.22 6.71
C ALA A 88 -3.78 -10.23 7.90
N ASP A 89 -4.76 -11.13 7.90
CA ASP A 89 -5.74 -11.31 8.99
C ASP A 89 -5.21 -12.14 10.17
N ALA A 90 -4.06 -12.84 9.98
CA ALA A 90 -3.44 -13.70 11.00
C ALA A 90 -1.93 -13.71 10.79
N LEU A 91 -1.23 -12.78 11.43
CA LEU A 91 0.21 -12.59 11.28
C LEU A 91 0.99 -13.51 12.23
N PRO A 92 1.90 -14.39 11.75
CA PRO A 92 2.61 -15.36 12.57
C PRO A 92 3.82 -14.73 13.30
N PHE A 93 3.65 -13.54 13.85
CA PHE A 93 4.68 -12.81 14.56
C PHE A 93 4.22 -12.42 15.96
N ARG A 94 5.16 -12.26 16.87
CA ARG A 94 4.91 -11.77 18.23
C ARG A 94 4.49 -10.30 18.21
N ASP A 95 3.80 -9.89 19.25
CA ASP A 95 3.44 -8.50 19.47
C ASP A 95 4.67 -7.60 19.45
N GLY A 96 4.56 -6.41 18.84
CA GLY A 96 5.63 -5.43 18.82
C GLY A 96 6.90 -5.83 18.06
N SER A 97 6.84 -6.81 17.15
CA SER A 97 8.00 -7.32 16.41
C SER A 97 8.59 -6.33 15.41
N PHE A 98 7.79 -5.37 14.92
CA PHE A 98 8.16 -4.50 13.82
C PHE A 98 8.07 -3.02 14.19
N ASP A 99 8.97 -2.23 13.60
CA ASP A 99 8.97 -0.77 13.71
C ASP A 99 8.05 -0.13 12.68
N LEU A 100 7.99 -0.73 11.47
CA LEU A 100 7.13 -0.33 10.37
C LEU A 100 6.40 -1.55 9.83
N VAL A 101 5.09 -1.46 9.71
CA VAL A 101 4.29 -2.40 8.93
C VAL A 101 3.77 -1.68 7.70
N THR A 102 3.91 -2.28 6.53
CA THR A 102 3.34 -1.76 5.28
C THR A 102 2.24 -2.69 4.79
N SER A 103 1.20 -2.11 4.20
CA SER A 103 0.14 -2.85 3.51
C SER A 103 -0.34 -1.99 2.33
N LEU A 104 0.21 -2.27 1.16
CA LEU A 104 0.02 -1.46 -0.02
C LEU A 104 -0.84 -2.21 -1.03
N ASP A 105 -2.06 -1.74 -1.21
CA ASP A 105 -3.06 -2.31 -2.10
C ASP A 105 -3.43 -3.78 -1.74
N VAL A 106 -3.69 -4.06 -0.44
CA VAL A 106 -3.98 -5.40 0.09
C VAL A 106 -5.36 -5.53 0.73
N ILE A 107 -5.69 -4.69 1.72
CA ILE A 107 -6.87 -4.92 2.60
C ILE A 107 -8.23 -4.79 1.89
N TYR A 108 -8.26 -4.44 0.62
CA TYR A 108 -9.47 -4.34 -0.20
C TYR A 108 -9.75 -5.60 -1.04
N HIS A 109 -8.85 -6.59 -1.01
CA HIS A 109 -8.99 -7.83 -1.78
C HIS A 109 -10.04 -8.78 -1.19
N ALA A 110 -10.70 -9.55 -2.07
CA ALA A 110 -11.67 -10.57 -1.69
C ALA A 110 -11.11 -11.67 -0.76
N ARG A 111 -9.80 -11.88 -0.76
CA ARG A 111 -9.14 -12.87 0.12
C ARG A 111 -8.88 -12.35 1.53
N VAL A 112 -9.05 -11.07 1.77
CA VAL A 112 -9.01 -10.48 3.12
C VAL A 112 -10.39 -10.62 3.72
N GLN A 113 -10.52 -11.44 4.75
CA GLN A 113 -11.82 -11.72 5.38
C GLN A 113 -12.40 -10.48 6.04
N SER A 114 -11.54 -9.69 6.70
CA SER A 114 -11.94 -8.47 7.39
C SER A 114 -10.81 -7.44 7.36
N PRO A 115 -10.99 -6.29 6.67
CA PRO A 115 -10.06 -5.17 6.78
C PRO A 115 -9.77 -4.76 8.23
N GLN A 116 -10.79 -4.86 9.09
CA GLN A 116 -10.67 -4.53 10.50
C GLN A 116 -9.79 -5.53 11.26
N ALA A 117 -9.90 -6.84 10.97
CA ALA A 117 -9.03 -7.85 11.56
C ALA A 117 -7.57 -7.65 11.10
N SER A 118 -7.35 -7.43 9.81
CA SER A 118 -6.02 -7.15 9.27
C SER A 118 -5.39 -5.92 9.93
N LEU A 119 -6.13 -4.82 10.07
CA LEU A 119 -5.63 -3.61 10.72
C LEU A 119 -5.29 -3.81 12.20
N ARG A 120 -6.05 -4.66 12.93
CA ARG A 120 -5.74 -5.03 14.31
C ARG A 120 -4.49 -5.91 14.41
N GLU A 121 -4.36 -6.91 13.54
CA GLU A 121 -3.17 -7.76 13.47
C GLU A 121 -1.91 -6.96 13.14
N MET A 122 -1.99 -6.07 12.13
CA MET A 122 -0.90 -5.14 11.81
C MET A 122 -0.53 -4.28 13.02
N ARG A 123 -1.54 -3.80 13.78
CA ARG A 123 -1.29 -3.04 15.00
C ARG A 123 -0.62 -3.89 16.07
N ARG A 124 -1.08 -5.10 16.30
CA ARG A 124 -0.52 -6.03 17.30
C ARG A 124 0.96 -6.27 17.08
N VAL A 125 1.36 -6.55 15.84
CA VAL A 125 2.77 -6.83 15.51
C VAL A 125 3.64 -5.58 15.39
N THR A 126 3.04 -4.38 15.34
CA THR A 126 3.77 -3.11 15.34
C THR A 126 4.07 -2.70 16.78
N ARG A 127 5.32 -2.38 17.09
CA ARG A 127 5.70 -1.90 18.43
C ARG A 127 5.03 -0.56 18.78
N ALA A 128 5.00 -0.23 20.05
CA ALA A 128 4.61 1.09 20.53
C ALA A 128 5.49 2.17 19.87
N GLY A 129 4.88 3.25 19.39
CA GLY A 129 5.57 4.31 18.63
C GLY A 129 5.96 3.92 17.20
N GLY A 130 5.74 2.65 16.79
CA GLY A 130 5.92 2.20 15.40
C GLY A 130 4.84 2.74 14.47
N ARG A 131 4.96 2.45 13.18
CA ARG A 131 4.08 3.02 12.14
C ARG A 131 3.44 1.94 11.27
N LEU A 132 2.25 2.26 10.79
CA LEU A 132 1.58 1.58 9.65
C LEU A 132 1.62 2.51 8.44
N LEU A 133 2.19 2.04 7.35
CA LEU A 133 2.02 2.65 6.03
C LEU A 133 0.97 1.86 5.25
N LEU A 134 -0.14 2.48 4.97
CA LEU A 134 -1.29 1.85 4.32
C LEU A 134 -1.64 2.57 3.01
N ARG A 135 -1.89 1.79 1.95
CA ARG A 135 -2.47 2.29 0.70
C ARG A 135 -3.68 1.47 0.32
N VAL A 136 -4.73 2.14 -0.12
CA VAL A 136 -5.96 1.52 -0.64
C VAL A 136 -6.53 2.30 -1.82
N PRO A 137 -7.28 1.67 -2.73
CA PRO A 137 -7.98 2.37 -3.80
C PRO A 137 -9.06 3.29 -3.22
N ALA A 138 -9.14 4.49 -3.79
CA ALA A 138 -10.10 5.50 -3.36
C ALA A 138 -11.34 5.51 -4.23
N LEU A 139 -12.43 6.00 -3.63
CA LEU A 139 -13.68 6.45 -4.24
C LEU A 139 -14.43 5.36 -5.04
N PRO A 140 -15.58 4.90 -4.54
CA PRO A 140 -16.42 3.92 -5.24
C PRO A 140 -16.80 4.31 -6.66
N ILE A 141 -16.91 5.61 -6.97
CA ILE A 141 -17.21 6.09 -8.33
C ILE A 141 -16.18 5.68 -9.38
N LEU A 142 -14.96 5.34 -8.95
CA LEU A 142 -13.87 4.84 -9.80
C LEU A 142 -13.87 3.32 -9.94
N GLU A 143 -14.88 2.61 -9.42
CA GLU A 143 -14.98 1.18 -9.59
C GLU A 143 -15.07 0.81 -11.08
N GLY A 144 -14.37 -0.27 -11.46
CA GLY A 144 -14.32 -0.68 -12.85
C GLY A 144 -13.72 -2.06 -13.06
N PRO A 145 -13.54 -2.46 -14.34
CA PRO A 145 -13.05 -3.80 -14.69
C PRO A 145 -11.68 -4.15 -14.09
N HIS A 146 -10.82 -3.17 -13.91
CA HIS A 146 -9.52 -3.37 -13.26
C HIS A 146 -9.68 -3.90 -11.82
N ASP A 147 -10.67 -3.40 -11.08
CA ASP A 147 -10.90 -3.87 -9.69
C ASP A 147 -11.26 -5.37 -9.69
N ARG A 148 -12.09 -5.81 -10.64
CA ARG A 148 -12.41 -7.24 -10.81
C ARG A 148 -11.20 -8.08 -11.20
N PHE A 149 -10.36 -7.56 -12.10
CA PHE A 149 -9.12 -8.24 -12.53
C PHE A 149 -8.16 -8.48 -11.37
N VAL A 150 -8.02 -7.52 -10.45
CA VAL A 150 -7.19 -7.67 -9.25
C VAL A 150 -7.96 -8.24 -8.05
N HIS A 151 -9.17 -8.77 -8.25
CA HIS A 151 -10.04 -9.28 -7.17
C HIS A 151 -10.30 -8.27 -6.05
N GLY A 152 -10.33 -6.99 -6.38
CA GLY A 152 -10.70 -5.93 -5.46
C GLY A 152 -12.22 -5.89 -5.28
N VAL A 153 -12.67 -5.86 -4.04
CA VAL A 153 -14.11 -5.86 -3.68
C VAL A 153 -14.56 -4.57 -3.05
N ARG A 154 -13.65 -3.64 -2.81
CA ARG A 154 -13.96 -2.41 -2.08
C ARG A 154 -13.05 -1.25 -2.48
N ARG A 155 -13.62 -0.05 -2.49
CA ARG A 155 -12.92 1.23 -2.56
C ARG A 155 -13.32 2.08 -1.37
N PHE A 156 -12.39 2.86 -0.84
CA PHE A 156 -12.58 3.59 0.40
C PHE A 156 -12.81 5.09 0.15
N ARG A 157 -13.62 5.71 1.01
CA ARG A 157 -13.63 7.16 1.21
C ARG A 157 -12.68 7.52 2.37
N LEU A 158 -12.09 8.69 2.35
CA LEU A 158 -11.12 9.10 3.38
C LEU A 158 -11.70 9.04 4.80
N GLY A 159 -12.95 9.50 4.98
CA GLY A 159 -13.61 9.45 6.29
C GLY A 159 -13.83 8.02 6.78
N GLU A 160 -14.17 7.10 5.87
CA GLU A 160 -14.34 5.69 6.14
C GLU A 160 -13.00 5.05 6.55
N LEU A 161 -11.93 5.26 5.77
CA LEU A 161 -10.60 4.73 6.09
C LEU A 161 -10.12 5.23 7.47
N ARG A 162 -10.30 6.51 7.76
CA ARG A 162 -9.95 7.08 9.07
C ARG A 162 -10.75 6.45 10.21
N ARG A 163 -12.02 6.13 9.98
CA ARG A 163 -12.86 5.43 10.97
C ARG A 163 -12.34 4.01 11.22
N GLU A 164 -12.05 3.25 10.16
CA GLU A 164 -11.51 1.88 10.26
C GLU A 164 -10.19 1.85 11.03
N LEU A 165 -9.28 2.78 10.71
CA LEU A 165 -8.00 2.91 11.40
C LEU A 165 -8.18 3.22 12.90
N ARG A 166 -9.07 4.15 13.26
CA ARG A 166 -9.37 4.46 14.66
C ARG A 166 -9.98 3.28 15.41
N LEU A 167 -10.94 2.56 14.79
CA LEU A 167 -11.56 1.37 15.37
C LEU A 167 -10.58 0.21 15.58
N ALA A 168 -9.52 0.14 14.77
CA ALA A 168 -8.41 -0.79 14.96
C ALA A 168 -7.38 -0.29 15.99
N GLY A 169 -7.57 0.91 16.57
CA GLY A 169 -6.72 1.46 17.62
C GLY A 169 -5.50 2.24 17.12
N TRP A 170 -5.39 2.52 15.82
CA TRP A 170 -4.35 3.39 15.28
C TRP A 170 -4.64 4.85 15.64
N ARG A 171 -3.60 5.59 16.04
CA ARG A 171 -3.73 7.01 16.40
C ARG A 171 -3.36 7.94 15.27
N ALA A 172 -3.39 9.23 15.61
CA ALA A 172 -3.12 10.34 14.71
C ALA A 172 -1.82 10.14 13.92
N GLY A 173 -1.93 10.37 12.66
CA GLY A 173 -0.87 10.35 11.67
C GLY A 173 -1.37 11.15 10.48
N TRP A 174 -0.78 10.94 9.34
CA TRP A 174 -1.27 11.53 8.11
C TRP A 174 -2.12 10.50 7.34
N ALA A 175 -3.27 10.92 6.86
CA ALA A 175 -4.09 10.15 5.91
C ALA A 175 -4.76 11.12 4.94
N GLY A 176 -4.64 10.84 3.63
CA GLY A 176 -5.18 11.70 2.59
C GLY A 176 -5.26 11.04 1.23
N TYR A 177 -5.89 11.75 0.30
CA TYR A 177 -5.91 11.36 -1.10
C TYR A 177 -4.55 11.57 -1.75
N VAL A 178 -4.23 10.71 -2.70
CA VAL A 178 -3.07 10.80 -3.60
C VAL A 178 -3.52 10.50 -5.02
N ASN A 179 -2.71 10.88 -6.00
CA ASN A 179 -2.99 10.75 -7.42
C ASN A 179 -4.21 11.59 -7.86
N ALA A 180 -4.31 12.81 -7.35
CA ALA A 180 -5.41 13.74 -7.68
C ALA A 180 -5.40 14.12 -9.16
N LEU A 181 -4.23 14.38 -9.73
CA LEU A 181 -4.08 14.71 -11.15
C LEU A 181 -4.53 13.57 -12.08
N LEU A 182 -4.55 12.34 -11.59
CA LEU A 182 -5.03 11.18 -12.35
C LEU A 182 -6.53 10.91 -12.17
N PHE A 183 -7.20 11.63 -11.27
CA PHE A 183 -8.62 11.35 -10.97
C PHE A 183 -9.51 11.50 -12.20
N LEU A 184 -9.48 12.66 -12.84
CA LEU A 184 -10.32 12.95 -14.00
C LEU A 184 -9.99 12.08 -15.22
N PRO A 185 -8.71 11.91 -15.62
CA PRO A 185 -8.34 10.96 -16.67
C PRO A 185 -8.81 9.54 -16.40
N THR A 186 -8.66 9.05 -15.15
CA THR A 186 -9.10 7.70 -14.79
C THR A 186 -10.63 7.58 -14.86
N LEU A 187 -11.36 8.58 -14.37
CA LEU A 187 -12.84 8.59 -14.41
C LEU A 187 -13.33 8.54 -15.85
N ILE A 188 -12.77 9.38 -16.72
CA ILE A 188 -13.11 9.42 -18.16
C ILE A 188 -12.80 8.07 -18.82
N ALA A 189 -11.59 7.54 -18.60
CA ALA A 189 -11.19 6.28 -19.17
C ALA A 189 -12.11 5.13 -18.76
N ARG A 190 -12.50 5.08 -17.50
CA ARG A 190 -13.39 4.02 -16.97
C ARG A 190 -14.84 4.13 -17.42
N ARG A 191 -15.29 5.32 -17.82
CA ARG A 191 -16.67 5.56 -18.28
C ARG A 191 -16.82 5.45 -19.79
N LEU A 192 -15.80 5.87 -20.55
CA LEU A 192 -15.91 6.03 -22.00
C LEU A 192 -15.12 5.01 -22.81
N LEU A 193 -14.09 4.36 -22.20
CA LEU A 193 -13.27 3.41 -22.93
C LEU A 193 -13.69 1.97 -22.63
N PRO A 194 -13.76 1.11 -23.66
CA PRO A 194 -14.03 -0.30 -23.46
C PRO A 194 -12.93 -0.96 -22.62
N SER A 195 -13.34 -1.94 -21.80
CA SER A 195 -12.39 -2.72 -20.97
C SER A 195 -11.36 -3.43 -21.84
N SER A 196 -10.07 -3.27 -21.49
CA SER A 196 -9.00 -4.07 -22.10
C SER A 196 -8.69 -5.28 -21.20
N ALA A 197 -8.42 -6.41 -21.82
CA ALA A 197 -8.05 -7.65 -21.12
C ALA A 197 -6.73 -7.53 -20.30
N GLY A 198 -5.85 -6.57 -20.64
CA GLY A 198 -4.57 -6.30 -19.95
C GLY A 198 -4.64 -5.24 -18.83
N GLY A 199 -5.81 -4.70 -18.54
CA GLY A 199 -5.96 -3.65 -17.53
C GLY A 199 -5.47 -2.26 -17.97
N ASP A 200 -5.50 -1.31 -17.02
CA ASP A 200 -5.15 0.10 -17.29
C ASP A 200 -3.62 0.32 -17.47
N LEU A 201 -2.78 -0.63 -17.02
CA LEU A 201 -1.33 -0.49 -17.01
C LEU A 201 -0.72 -0.42 -18.42
N ASP A 202 -1.13 -1.31 -19.32
CA ASP A 202 -0.59 -1.38 -20.70
C ASP A 202 -0.93 -0.11 -21.51
N ARG A 203 -2.12 0.44 -21.31
CA ARG A 203 -2.57 1.66 -22.01
C ARG A 203 -1.75 2.88 -21.65
N THR A 204 -1.32 2.97 -20.40
CA THR A 204 -0.61 4.13 -19.87
C THR A 204 0.90 4.05 -20.05
N ALA A 205 1.44 2.91 -20.48
CA ALA A 205 2.88 2.70 -20.63
C ALA A 205 3.52 3.71 -21.60
N ARG A 206 2.85 4.05 -22.73
CA ARG A 206 3.34 5.02 -23.73
C ARG A 206 3.51 6.44 -23.18
N PHE A 207 2.72 6.82 -22.18
CA PHE A 207 2.76 8.14 -21.55
C PHE A 207 3.40 8.10 -20.17
N GLY A 208 4.14 7.03 -19.87
CA GLY A 208 4.66 6.75 -18.53
C GLY A 208 5.54 7.87 -17.95
N SER A 209 6.36 8.52 -18.76
CA SER A 209 7.18 9.66 -18.31
C SER A 209 6.34 10.88 -17.93
N VAL A 210 5.30 11.18 -18.70
CA VAL A 210 4.38 12.29 -18.41
C VAL A 210 3.62 12.02 -17.10
N PHE A 211 3.03 10.83 -16.96
CA PHE A 211 2.32 10.45 -15.73
C PHE A 211 3.25 10.42 -14.52
N LEU A 212 4.47 9.93 -14.67
CA LEU A 212 5.46 9.97 -13.60
C LEU A 212 5.81 11.40 -13.20
N GLY A 213 6.05 12.30 -14.16
CA GLY A 213 6.32 13.71 -13.89
C GLY A 213 5.17 14.40 -13.15
N MET A 214 3.91 14.15 -13.56
CA MET A 214 2.72 14.64 -12.86
C MET A 214 2.67 14.13 -11.42
N GLN A 215 2.94 12.85 -11.20
CA GLN A 215 2.95 12.25 -9.87
C GLN A 215 4.10 12.78 -9.00
N GLN A 216 5.26 13.02 -9.57
CA GLN A 216 6.40 13.61 -8.84
C GLN A 216 6.09 15.04 -8.40
N LEU A 217 5.41 15.84 -9.24
CA LEU A 217 4.94 17.17 -8.86
C LEU A 217 3.97 17.10 -7.69
N GLU A 218 2.97 16.23 -7.77
CA GLU A 218 2.02 16.01 -6.67
C GLU A 218 2.74 15.52 -5.40
N THR A 219 3.70 14.62 -5.52
CA THR A 219 4.47 14.08 -4.40
C THR A 219 5.26 15.17 -3.65
N ARG A 220 5.72 16.22 -4.33
CA ARG A 220 6.38 17.36 -3.66
C ARG A 220 5.45 18.12 -2.70
N LEU A 221 4.16 18.12 -3.00
CA LEU A 221 3.12 18.75 -2.18
C LEU A 221 2.56 17.81 -1.11
N LEU A 222 2.87 16.52 -1.18
CA LEU A 222 2.33 15.50 -0.29
C LEU A 222 2.64 15.82 1.19
N GLY A 223 1.59 15.82 1.99
CA GLY A 223 1.66 16.17 3.41
C GLY A 223 1.79 17.67 3.71
N ARG A 224 1.84 18.55 2.68
CA ARG A 224 1.80 20.01 2.83
C ARG A 224 0.41 20.55 2.50
N VAL A 225 -0.18 20.05 1.45
CA VAL A 225 -1.50 20.46 0.97
C VAL A 225 -2.43 19.26 0.99
N PRO A 226 -3.58 19.31 1.67
CA PRO A 226 -4.58 18.26 1.62
C PRO A 226 -5.24 18.25 0.24
N LEU A 227 -5.16 17.10 -0.44
CA LEU A 227 -5.85 16.92 -1.71
C LEU A 227 -7.31 16.52 -1.43
N PRO A 228 -8.31 17.18 -2.09
CA PRO A 228 -9.71 16.91 -1.83
C PRO A 228 -10.20 15.62 -2.47
N ILE A 229 -9.46 15.09 -3.45
CA ILE A 229 -9.82 13.93 -4.26
C ILE A 229 -8.57 13.24 -4.76
N GLY A 230 -8.68 11.97 -5.17
CA GLY A 230 -7.58 11.20 -5.78
C GLY A 230 -8.01 9.78 -6.10
N THR A 231 -7.18 9.04 -6.83
CA THR A 231 -7.47 7.64 -7.19
C THR A 231 -7.09 6.64 -6.12
N SER A 232 -6.26 7.04 -5.16
CA SER A 232 -5.85 6.23 -4.01
C SER A 232 -5.89 7.03 -2.72
N LEU A 233 -5.97 6.32 -1.60
CA LEU A 233 -5.73 6.84 -0.26
C LEU A 233 -4.40 6.29 0.24
N LEU A 234 -3.61 7.14 0.87
CA LEU A 234 -2.36 6.78 1.53
C LEU A 234 -2.44 7.24 2.98
N ALA A 235 -1.94 6.44 3.90
CA ALA A 235 -1.91 6.78 5.32
C ALA A 235 -0.60 6.32 5.96
N LEU A 236 -0.06 7.13 6.87
CA LEU A 236 1.01 6.77 7.80
C LEU A 236 0.49 7.02 9.21
N MET A 237 0.20 5.94 9.94
CA MET A 237 -0.45 6.00 11.25
C MET A 237 0.49 5.52 12.34
N GLU A 238 0.31 6.01 13.54
CA GLU A 238 1.09 5.62 14.71
C GLU A 238 0.39 4.54 15.53
N ASN A 239 1.15 3.53 15.97
CA ASN A 239 0.71 2.64 17.05
C ASN A 239 1.00 3.34 18.40
N PRO A 240 -0.03 3.77 19.16
CA PRO A 240 0.18 4.45 20.43
C PRO A 240 0.83 3.50 21.44
N PRO A 241 1.57 4.02 22.43
CA PRO A 241 1.95 3.27 23.62
C PRO A 241 0.72 2.64 24.26
N HIS A 242 0.86 1.44 24.82
CA HIS A 242 -0.20 0.88 25.65
C HIS A 242 -0.39 1.76 26.89
N PRO A 243 -1.66 2.03 27.31
CA PRO A 243 -1.90 2.68 28.59
C PRO A 243 -1.22 1.85 29.70
N GLY A 244 -0.23 2.43 30.37
CA GLY A 244 0.51 1.76 31.46
C GLY A 244 1.90 1.22 31.08
N SER A 245 2.40 1.41 29.86
CA SER A 245 3.82 1.18 29.58
C SER A 245 4.65 2.30 30.21
N PRO A 246 5.69 2.00 31.01
CA PRO A 246 6.61 3.03 31.49
C PRO A 246 7.32 3.70 30.31
N GLU A 247 7.52 5.00 30.40
CA GLU A 247 8.31 5.80 29.45
C GLU A 247 9.78 5.37 29.46
#